data_ae3229d0d613afe152eec4a85df50e48
#
_entry.id   ae3229d0d613afe152eec4a85df50e48
#
_cell.length_a   1.000
_cell.length_b   1.000
_cell.length_c   1.000
_cell.angle_alpha   90.00
_cell.angle_beta   90.00
_cell.angle_gamma   90.00
#
_symmetry.space_group_name_H-M   'P 1'
#
loop_
_entity.id
_entity.type
_entity.pdbx_description
1 polymer ?
#
loop_
_entity_poly.entity_id
_entity_poly.type
_entity_poly.pdbx_seq_one_letter_code
_entity_poly.pdbx_strand_id
1 'polypeptide(L)'
;MVGTLLGTRIRENRKALKLTQKDLAKIAGISASYLNLIEHNRRGIAGKTLNTIARALSVEPSELSDGMNQSLINRLKSAAIRNKQINTETNRLEEFAARFPGFARLIARQSDQINIRDEEFTILSDQLKHDPYFAEAMHLLLSNITTIRSTADILAGNSNIPTKTSKRFIDNLAEEALKLSNTAEDIFDYFEPTSEKQVTNLDLSPFELLLEKNSYYLKDLEYKKQTIDEILSSLNLSSEDHAKTKNSLNAYVEMVKNLPINSFLDVAVKHSYDAISLAKHFNTDILSICFRLAHLPKRSDIPKFGIIQCDASGSVLYRKQLNSFSLPRYGGACPLWPVYRSLSQPMQPIRAMLDMPMGDRFHTISFAYPTEAAQIGMPALTEAVMLFTPDYLMLPKISHTQTPQLAVGLQCTVCSRLECPARRAPYLLESK
;
A
#
# COMPACT_ATOMS: atom_id res chain seq x y z
N MET A 1 20.63 0.89 -28.03
CA MET A 1 20.31 2.16 -28.72
C MET A 1 19.71 3.16 -27.75
N VAL A 2 20.46 3.53 -26.70
CA VAL A 2 20.00 4.43 -25.62
C VAL A 2 20.26 5.93 -25.93
N GLY A 3 20.96 6.23 -27.03
CA GLY A 3 21.36 7.61 -27.35
C GLY A 3 20.34 8.44 -28.14
N THR A 4 19.22 7.90 -28.59
CA THR A 4 18.33 8.55 -29.55
C THR A 4 17.34 9.55 -28.97
N LEU A 5 17.22 9.66 -27.66
CA LEU A 5 16.21 10.50 -27.00
C LEU A 5 16.78 11.72 -26.26
N LEU A 6 18.07 11.71 -25.92
CA LEU A 6 18.74 12.78 -25.18
C LEU A 6 18.65 14.12 -25.91
N GLY A 7 18.94 14.14 -27.21
CA GLY A 7 18.88 15.36 -28.01
C GLY A 7 17.45 15.92 -28.13
N THR A 8 16.46 15.05 -28.28
CA THR A 8 15.06 15.48 -28.31
C THR A 8 14.66 16.13 -27.00
N ARG A 9 15.10 15.63 -25.84
CA ARG A 9 14.84 16.22 -24.52
C ARG A 9 15.50 17.59 -24.37
N ILE A 10 16.76 17.71 -24.79
CA ILE A 10 17.45 18.99 -24.80
C ILE A 10 16.67 20.02 -25.61
N ARG A 11 16.19 19.64 -26.81
CA ARG A 11 15.40 20.51 -27.68
C ARG A 11 14.09 20.95 -27.02
N GLU A 12 13.36 20.05 -26.38
CA GLU A 12 12.07 20.37 -25.74
C GLU A 12 12.28 21.27 -24.49
N ASN A 13 13.26 20.99 -23.63
CA ASN A 13 13.58 21.86 -22.51
C ASN A 13 14.02 23.25 -22.97
N ARG A 14 14.83 23.36 -24.04
CA ARG A 14 15.21 24.63 -24.64
C ARG A 14 13.99 25.41 -25.12
N LYS A 15 13.05 24.75 -25.82
CA LYS A 15 11.81 25.37 -26.30
C LYS A 15 10.91 25.83 -25.15
N ALA A 16 10.80 25.03 -24.09
CA ALA A 16 10.05 25.37 -22.88
C ALA A 16 10.58 26.66 -22.22
N LEU A 17 11.90 26.86 -22.26
CA LEU A 17 12.57 28.09 -21.80
C LEU A 17 12.57 29.21 -22.85
N LYS A 18 11.95 29.01 -24.02
CA LYS A 18 11.92 29.96 -25.14
C LYS A 18 13.31 30.41 -25.64
N LEU A 19 14.33 29.58 -25.46
CA LEU A 19 15.70 29.84 -25.92
C LEU A 19 15.85 29.44 -27.39
N THR A 20 16.62 30.26 -28.16
CA THR A 20 17.05 29.83 -29.50
C THR A 20 18.20 28.82 -29.42
N GLN A 21 18.46 28.07 -30.50
CA GLN A 21 19.61 27.16 -30.54
C GLN A 21 20.94 27.94 -30.36
N LYS A 22 21.02 29.16 -30.88
CA LYS A 22 22.20 30.00 -30.75
C LYS A 22 22.43 30.42 -29.29
N ASP A 23 21.37 30.78 -28.58
CA ASP A 23 21.46 31.20 -27.17
C ASP A 23 21.90 30.04 -26.28
N LEU A 24 21.25 28.87 -26.43
CA LEU A 24 21.66 27.71 -25.64
C LEU A 24 23.08 27.26 -25.96
N ALA A 25 23.48 27.26 -27.23
CA ALA A 25 24.86 26.94 -27.64
C ALA A 25 25.89 27.90 -27.02
N LYS A 26 25.58 29.22 -27.01
CA LYS A 26 26.41 30.24 -26.40
C LYS A 26 26.57 30.03 -24.88
N ILE A 27 25.45 29.77 -24.18
CA ILE A 27 25.45 29.51 -22.72
C ILE A 27 26.24 28.22 -22.39
N ALA A 28 26.03 27.18 -23.21
CA ALA A 28 26.69 25.89 -23.02
C ALA A 28 28.16 25.85 -23.54
N GLY A 29 28.66 26.94 -24.14
CA GLY A 29 30.03 27.01 -24.65
C GLY A 29 30.33 26.06 -25.81
N ILE A 30 29.30 25.76 -26.66
CA ILE A 30 29.43 24.87 -27.82
C ILE A 30 28.97 25.58 -29.09
N SER A 31 29.31 25.05 -30.28
CA SER A 31 28.82 25.63 -31.52
C SER A 31 27.33 25.32 -31.76
N ALA A 32 26.61 26.24 -32.40
CA ALA A 32 25.19 26.03 -32.74
C ALA A 32 25.00 24.82 -33.67
N SER A 33 25.96 24.58 -34.58
CA SER A 33 25.93 23.40 -35.45
C SER A 33 26.10 22.09 -34.66
N TYR A 34 26.96 22.11 -33.63
CA TYR A 34 27.13 20.93 -32.76
C TYR A 34 25.88 20.67 -31.92
N LEU A 35 25.28 21.73 -31.37
CA LEU A 35 24.01 21.61 -30.64
C LEU A 35 22.86 21.08 -31.55
N ASN A 36 22.81 21.51 -32.81
CA ASN A 36 21.86 21.03 -33.79
C ASN A 36 22.00 19.51 -34.02
N LEU A 37 23.23 19.00 -34.16
CA LEU A 37 23.49 17.57 -34.30
C LEU A 37 23.04 16.78 -33.05
N ILE A 38 23.25 17.36 -31.86
CA ILE A 38 22.81 16.78 -30.59
C ILE A 38 21.28 16.73 -30.53
N GLU A 39 20.60 17.85 -30.78
CA GLU A 39 19.13 17.96 -30.72
C GLU A 39 18.40 17.04 -31.73
N HIS A 40 19.08 16.70 -32.85
CA HIS A 40 18.57 15.73 -33.82
C HIS A 40 19.05 14.30 -33.59
N ASN A 41 19.65 14.03 -32.44
CA ASN A 41 20.18 12.71 -32.05
C ASN A 41 21.19 12.12 -33.05
N ARG A 42 21.85 12.97 -33.84
CA ARG A 42 22.92 12.59 -34.75
C ARG A 42 24.27 12.51 -34.10
N ARG A 43 24.40 13.06 -32.88
CA ARG A 43 25.62 13.02 -32.07
C ARG A 43 25.27 12.78 -30.60
N GLY A 44 25.85 11.74 -30.04
CA GLY A 44 25.75 11.47 -28.58
C GLY A 44 26.63 12.42 -27.79
N ILE A 45 26.19 12.76 -26.57
CA ILE A 45 26.99 13.51 -25.60
C ILE A 45 26.99 12.79 -24.25
N ALA A 46 28.06 13.00 -23.48
CA ALA A 46 28.18 12.45 -22.13
C ALA A 46 29.11 13.37 -21.30
N GLY A 47 29.14 13.12 -20.00
CA GLY A 47 30.07 13.77 -19.08
C GLY A 47 29.97 15.29 -19.07
N LYS A 48 31.10 15.99 -19.33
CA LYS A 48 31.22 17.45 -19.18
C LYS A 48 30.24 18.25 -20.04
N THR A 49 30.01 17.83 -21.30
CA THR A 49 29.08 18.51 -22.22
C THR A 49 27.64 18.37 -21.78
N LEU A 50 27.21 17.18 -21.32
CA LEU A 50 25.90 16.96 -20.78
C LEU A 50 25.61 17.82 -19.54
N ASN A 51 26.58 17.86 -18.60
CA ASN A 51 26.46 18.68 -17.40
C ASN A 51 26.39 20.20 -17.71
N THR A 52 27.11 20.66 -18.74
CA THR A 52 27.05 22.07 -19.14
C THR A 52 25.73 22.46 -19.76
N ILE A 53 25.16 21.59 -20.63
CA ILE A 53 23.84 21.78 -21.23
C ILE A 53 22.75 21.72 -20.15
N ALA A 54 22.83 20.75 -19.22
CA ALA A 54 21.87 20.61 -18.11
C ALA A 54 21.83 21.89 -17.24
N ARG A 55 23.00 22.45 -16.87
CA ARG A 55 23.07 23.74 -16.16
C ARG A 55 22.46 24.87 -16.96
N ALA A 56 22.74 24.95 -18.26
CA ALA A 56 22.18 25.99 -19.15
C ALA A 56 20.68 25.92 -19.29
N LEU A 57 20.11 24.73 -19.11
CA LEU A 57 18.67 24.47 -19.12
C LEU A 57 18.02 24.49 -17.72
N SER A 58 18.83 24.72 -16.66
CA SER A 58 18.37 24.69 -15.25
C SER A 58 17.70 23.37 -14.85
N VAL A 59 18.22 22.24 -15.35
CA VAL A 59 17.75 20.88 -15.05
C VAL A 59 18.92 20.03 -14.55
N GLU A 60 18.60 18.99 -13.78
CA GLU A 60 19.61 18.02 -13.36
C GLU A 60 20.08 17.16 -14.55
N PRO A 61 21.37 16.82 -14.66
CA PRO A 61 21.90 15.96 -15.73
C PRO A 61 21.18 14.61 -15.84
N SER A 62 20.70 14.08 -14.72
CA SER A 62 19.91 12.87 -14.62
C SER A 62 18.53 13.01 -15.27
N GLU A 63 17.96 14.23 -15.31
CA GLU A 63 16.69 14.51 -15.99
C GLU A 63 16.82 14.45 -17.51
N LEU A 64 17.98 14.82 -18.01
CA LEU A 64 18.29 14.67 -19.42
C LEU A 64 18.71 13.25 -19.78
N SER A 65 19.35 12.52 -18.88
CA SER A 65 19.78 11.14 -19.13
C SER A 65 18.75 10.10 -18.68
N ASP A 66 18.45 9.35 -17.99
CA ASP A 66 17.49 8.21 -18.01
C ASP A 66 16.54 8.07 -16.81
N GLY A 67 16.78 8.79 -15.70
CA GLY A 67 16.11 8.43 -14.43
C GLY A 67 14.63 8.84 -14.31
N MET A 68 14.23 10.05 -14.77
CA MET A 68 12.83 10.51 -14.64
C MET A 68 11.87 9.92 -15.67
N ASN A 69 12.37 9.54 -16.85
CA ASN A 69 11.54 8.95 -17.89
C ASN A 69 11.13 7.51 -17.59
N GLN A 70 11.96 6.74 -16.87
CA GLN A 70 11.62 5.34 -16.59
C GLN A 70 10.37 5.23 -15.70
N SER A 71 10.24 6.09 -14.70
CA SER A 71 9.02 6.17 -13.88
C SER A 71 7.80 6.53 -14.71
N LEU A 72 7.90 7.55 -15.58
CA LEU A 72 6.81 7.94 -16.47
C LEU A 72 6.44 6.82 -17.47
N ILE A 73 7.43 6.16 -18.06
CA ILE A 73 7.22 5.05 -18.98
C ILE A 73 6.57 3.87 -18.28
N ASN A 74 6.97 3.56 -17.05
CA ASN A 74 6.35 2.48 -16.28
C ASN A 74 4.89 2.81 -15.96
N ARG A 75 4.57 4.05 -15.61
CA ARG A 75 3.19 4.52 -15.39
C ARG A 75 2.35 4.41 -16.67
N LEU A 76 2.90 4.79 -17.81
CA LEU A 76 2.24 4.65 -19.12
C LEU A 76 2.05 3.18 -19.51
N LYS A 77 3.02 2.31 -19.24
CA LYS A 77 2.89 0.86 -19.42
C LYS A 77 1.75 0.29 -18.58
N SER A 78 1.69 0.68 -17.31
CA SER A 78 0.61 0.26 -16.40
C SER A 78 -0.75 0.73 -16.91
N ALA A 79 -0.86 1.97 -17.40
CA ALA A 79 -2.08 2.49 -18.00
C ALA A 79 -2.51 1.71 -19.25
N ALA A 80 -1.56 1.34 -20.12
CA ALA A 80 -1.82 0.54 -21.33
C ALA A 80 -2.25 -0.90 -21.00
N ILE A 81 -1.62 -1.54 -20.03
CA ILE A 81 -1.96 -2.91 -19.58
C ILE A 81 -3.38 -2.95 -19.00
N ARG A 82 -3.80 -1.90 -18.31
CA ARG A 82 -5.15 -1.78 -17.75
C ARG A 82 -6.22 -1.72 -18.83
N ASN A 83 -5.95 -1.06 -19.93
CA ASN A 83 -6.88 -0.86 -21.04
C ASN A 83 -6.56 -1.84 -22.21
N LYS A 84 -6.54 -3.14 -21.94
CA LYS A 84 -6.22 -4.18 -22.95
C LYS A 84 -7.12 -4.18 -24.19
N GLN A 85 -8.33 -3.62 -24.09
CA GLN A 85 -9.25 -3.47 -25.20
C GLN A 85 -8.74 -2.45 -26.23
N ILE A 86 -7.83 -1.57 -25.84
CA ILE A 86 -7.19 -0.60 -26.72
C ILE A 86 -5.82 -1.17 -27.11
N ASN A 87 -5.62 -1.39 -28.40
CA ASN A 87 -4.32 -1.82 -28.91
C ASN A 87 -3.33 -0.64 -28.85
N THR A 88 -2.59 -0.52 -27.76
CA THR A 88 -1.62 0.55 -27.53
C THR A 88 -0.23 0.14 -27.96
N GLU A 89 0.52 1.04 -28.61
CA GLU A 89 1.89 0.83 -29.09
C GLU A 89 2.89 0.88 -27.92
N THR A 90 2.84 -0.13 -27.03
CA THR A 90 3.68 -0.20 -25.84
C THR A 90 5.17 -0.24 -26.11
N ASN A 91 5.58 -0.67 -27.32
CA ASN A 91 6.97 -0.68 -27.79
C ASN A 91 7.49 0.73 -28.17
N ARG A 92 6.59 1.73 -28.28
CA ARG A 92 6.91 3.12 -28.64
C ARG A 92 6.67 4.14 -27.50
N LEU A 93 6.50 3.70 -26.29
CA LEU A 93 6.20 4.59 -25.16
C LEU A 93 7.32 5.62 -24.89
N GLU A 94 8.57 5.24 -25.11
CA GLU A 94 9.70 6.16 -24.98
C GLU A 94 9.64 7.29 -26.05
N GLU A 95 9.35 6.91 -27.29
CA GLU A 95 9.16 7.86 -28.39
C GLU A 95 7.96 8.78 -28.12
N PHE A 96 6.85 8.21 -27.66
CA PHE A 96 5.65 8.96 -27.29
C PHE A 96 5.92 9.97 -26.17
N ALA A 97 6.56 9.52 -25.08
CA ALA A 97 6.89 10.40 -23.95
C ALA A 97 7.86 11.52 -24.33
N ALA A 98 8.77 11.26 -25.28
CA ALA A 98 9.70 12.26 -25.78
C ALA A 98 9.04 13.28 -26.73
N ARG A 99 8.14 12.82 -27.62
CA ARG A 99 7.45 13.70 -28.56
C ARG A 99 6.30 14.48 -27.95
N PHE A 100 5.58 13.89 -27.01
CA PHE A 100 4.38 14.46 -26.40
C PHE A 100 4.46 14.44 -24.86
N PRO A 101 5.46 15.09 -24.23
CA PRO A 101 5.68 15.00 -22.80
C PRO A 101 4.50 15.50 -21.95
N GLY A 102 3.73 16.46 -22.46
CA GLY A 102 2.51 16.96 -21.82
C GLY A 102 1.42 15.89 -21.75
N PHE A 103 1.11 15.26 -22.88
CA PHE A 103 0.11 14.18 -22.93
C PHE A 103 0.57 12.94 -22.15
N ALA A 104 1.83 12.58 -22.22
CA ALA A 104 2.39 11.47 -21.45
C ALA A 104 2.19 11.68 -19.95
N ARG A 105 2.48 12.88 -19.43
CA ARG A 105 2.22 13.25 -18.02
C ARG A 105 0.74 13.28 -17.68
N LEU A 106 -0.11 13.76 -18.59
CA LEU A 106 -1.57 13.80 -18.39
C LEU A 106 -2.14 12.39 -18.25
N ILE A 107 -1.81 11.47 -19.17
CA ILE A 107 -2.24 10.07 -19.13
C ILE A 107 -1.75 9.39 -17.85
N ALA A 108 -0.48 9.56 -17.50
CA ALA A 108 0.07 9.00 -16.27
C ALA A 108 -0.66 9.51 -15.02
N ARG A 109 -0.96 10.82 -14.95
CA ARG A 109 -1.70 11.43 -13.85
C ARG A 109 -3.14 10.91 -13.75
N GLN A 110 -3.84 10.81 -14.89
CA GLN A 110 -5.19 10.25 -14.92
C GLN A 110 -5.22 8.78 -14.48
N SER A 111 -4.25 7.99 -14.95
CA SER A 111 -4.10 6.61 -14.51
C SER A 111 -3.87 6.48 -13.01
N ASP A 112 -3.05 7.37 -12.41
CA ASP A 112 -2.83 7.39 -10.97
C ASP A 112 -4.11 7.79 -10.21
N GLN A 113 -4.87 8.76 -10.72
CA GLN A 113 -6.13 9.16 -10.09
C GLN A 113 -7.18 8.03 -10.09
N ILE A 114 -7.24 7.25 -11.18
CA ILE A 114 -8.10 6.07 -11.25
C ILE A 114 -7.64 5.04 -10.22
N ASN A 115 -6.31 4.80 -10.09
CA ASN A 115 -5.77 3.89 -9.09
C ASN A 115 -6.17 4.27 -7.66
N ILE A 116 -6.04 5.56 -7.32
CA ILE A 116 -6.42 6.06 -5.99
C ILE A 116 -7.90 5.81 -5.72
N ARG A 117 -8.78 6.09 -6.69
CA ARG A 117 -10.21 5.84 -6.56
C ARG A 117 -10.57 4.35 -6.44
N ASP A 118 -9.90 3.50 -7.20
CA ASP A 118 -10.09 2.06 -7.10
C ASP A 118 -9.63 1.52 -5.74
N GLU A 119 -8.56 2.10 -5.17
CA GLU A 119 -8.07 1.80 -3.82
C GLU A 119 -9.08 2.26 -2.76
N GLU A 120 -9.58 3.50 -2.84
CA GLU A 120 -10.61 4.03 -1.95
C GLU A 120 -11.88 3.18 -2.00
N PHE A 121 -12.33 2.80 -3.21
CA PHE A 121 -13.47 1.90 -3.39
C PHE A 121 -13.24 0.51 -2.78
N THR A 122 -12.03 -0.01 -2.93
CA THR A 122 -11.66 -1.32 -2.35
C THR A 122 -11.70 -1.28 -0.83
N ILE A 123 -11.15 -0.22 -0.22
CA ILE A 123 -11.16 -0.01 1.22
C ILE A 123 -12.59 0.11 1.74
N LEU A 124 -13.41 0.94 1.08
CA LEU A 124 -14.81 1.14 1.46
C LEU A 124 -15.63 -0.14 1.30
N SER A 125 -15.43 -0.89 0.21
CA SER A 125 -16.09 -2.17 -0.01
C SER A 125 -15.69 -3.24 1.03
N ASP A 126 -14.44 -3.23 1.47
CA ASP A 126 -13.95 -4.13 2.51
C ASP A 126 -14.57 -3.78 3.88
N GLN A 127 -14.62 -2.50 4.22
CA GLN A 127 -15.29 -2.01 5.43
C GLN A 127 -16.77 -2.42 5.47
N LEU A 128 -17.52 -2.12 4.41
CA LEU A 128 -18.97 -2.43 4.36
C LEU A 128 -19.30 -3.92 4.43
N LYS A 129 -18.42 -4.80 3.96
CA LYS A 129 -18.69 -6.25 3.92
C LYS A 129 -18.23 -7.01 5.15
N HIS A 130 -17.21 -6.51 5.81
CA HIS A 130 -16.49 -7.24 6.85
C HIS A 130 -16.35 -6.45 8.14
N ASP A 131 -17.07 -5.34 8.27
CA ASP A 131 -17.14 -4.57 9.50
C ASP A 131 -17.95 -5.35 10.55
N PRO A 132 -17.32 -5.82 11.65
CA PRO A 132 -18.02 -6.58 12.67
C PRO A 132 -19.12 -5.75 13.35
N TYR A 133 -18.88 -4.45 13.56
CA TYR A 133 -19.89 -3.56 14.16
C TYR A 133 -21.11 -3.41 13.28
N PHE A 134 -20.91 -3.17 11.98
CA PHE A 134 -22.01 -3.07 11.03
C PHE A 134 -22.78 -4.39 10.90
N ALA A 135 -22.08 -5.52 10.86
CA ALA A 135 -22.71 -6.83 10.81
C ALA A 135 -23.55 -7.10 12.07
N GLU A 136 -23.03 -6.79 13.26
CA GLU A 136 -23.72 -6.94 14.53
C GLU A 136 -24.93 -6.00 14.63
N ALA A 137 -24.78 -4.73 14.28
CA ALA A 137 -25.87 -3.76 14.26
C ALA A 137 -26.99 -4.17 13.30
N MET A 138 -26.66 -4.68 12.12
CA MET A 138 -27.64 -5.24 11.18
C MET A 138 -28.36 -6.47 11.73
N HIS A 139 -27.64 -7.36 12.44
CA HIS A 139 -28.26 -8.50 13.12
C HIS A 139 -29.24 -8.07 14.22
N LEU A 140 -28.88 -7.07 15.02
CA LEU A 140 -29.76 -6.48 16.04
C LEU A 140 -31.00 -5.86 15.41
N LEU A 141 -30.85 -5.06 14.34
CA LEU A 141 -31.99 -4.51 13.60
C LEU A 141 -32.94 -5.60 13.12
N LEU A 142 -32.44 -6.65 12.46
CA LEU A 142 -33.26 -7.76 11.96
C LEU A 142 -33.94 -8.52 13.09
N SER A 143 -33.27 -8.71 14.23
CA SER A 143 -33.83 -9.34 15.41
C SER A 143 -34.99 -8.51 15.99
N ASN A 144 -34.79 -7.19 16.16
CA ASN A 144 -35.84 -6.29 16.68
C ASN A 144 -37.04 -6.23 15.74
N ILE A 145 -36.84 -6.13 14.42
CA ILE A 145 -37.90 -6.16 13.41
C ILE A 145 -38.68 -7.47 13.49
N THR A 146 -37.99 -8.59 13.63
CA THR A 146 -38.64 -9.92 13.72
C THR A 146 -39.49 -10.03 14.98
N THR A 147 -38.99 -9.54 16.12
CA THR A 147 -39.73 -9.52 17.40
C THR A 147 -40.96 -8.63 17.33
N ILE A 148 -40.83 -7.44 16.76
CA ILE A 148 -41.95 -6.49 16.54
C ILE A 148 -42.99 -7.12 15.66
N ARG A 149 -42.59 -7.70 14.53
CA ARG A 149 -43.51 -8.36 13.60
C ARG A 149 -44.25 -9.53 14.26
N SER A 150 -43.54 -10.45 14.91
CA SER A 150 -44.11 -11.59 15.59
C SER A 150 -45.14 -11.20 16.67
N THR A 151 -44.79 -10.16 17.47
CA THR A 151 -45.67 -9.64 18.52
C THR A 151 -46.93 -8.98 17.92
N ALA A 152 -46.74 -8.21 16.84
CA ALA A 152 -47.84 -7.58 16.11
C ALA A 152 -48.78 -8.64 15.46
N ASP A 153 -48.22 -9.69 14.84
CA ASP A 153 -49.00 -10.78 14.24
C ASP A 153 -49.84 -11.52 15.30
N ILE A 154 -49.33 -11.75 16.51
CA ILE A 154 -50.04 -12.34 17.63
C ILE A 154 -51.21 -11.44 18.06
N LEU A 155 -50.98 -10.13 18.17
CA LEU A 155 -52.03 -9.18 18.54
C LEU A 155 -53.12 -9.06 17.47
N ALA A 156 -52.76 -9.10 16.19
CA ALA A 156 -53.68 -8.98 15.07
C ALA A 156 -54.47 -10.27 14.81
N GLY A 157 -53.84 -11.45 15.04
CA GLY A 157 -54.47 -12.76 14.77
C GLY A 157 -55.41 -13.31 15.86
N ASN A 158 -55.38 -12.74 17.06
CA ASN A 158 -56.16 -13.23 18.21
C ASN A 158 -57.07 -12.14 18.79
N SER A 159 -58.36 -12.22 18.48
CA SER A 159 -59.38 -11.31 19.02
C SER A 159 -59.73 -11.53 20.51
N ASN A 160 -59.27 -12.60 21.16
CA ASN A 160 -59.57 -12.98 22.54
C ASN A 160 -58.39 -12.95 23.51
N ILE A 161 -57.44 -12.04 23.32
CA ILE A 161 -56.33 -11.90 24.25
C ILE A 161 -56.80 -11.14 25.51
N PRO A 162 -56.54 -11.67 26.73
CA PRO A 162 -56.86 -10.93 27.96
C PRO A 162 -56.20 -9.55 27.98
N THR A 163 -56.94 -8.53 28.42
CA THR A 163 -56.51 -7.12 28.42
C THR A 163 -55.13 -6.90 29.06
N LYS A 164 -54.84 -7.63 30.15
CA LYS A 164 -53.52 -7.57 30.83
C LYS A 164 -52.37 -8.09 29.95
N THR A 165 -52.63 -9.15 29.19
CA THR A 165 -51.66 -9.76 28.28
C THR A 165 -51.45 -8.89 27.03
N SER A 166 -52.57 -8.36 26.48
CA SER A 166 -52.51 -7.42 25.36
C SER A 166 -51.72 -6.17 25.69
N LYS A 167 -51.92 -5.57 26.88
CA LYS A 167 -51.15 -4.42 27.34
C LYS A 167 -49.65 -4.73 27.40
N ARG A 168 -49.28 -5.91 27.95
CA ARG A 168 -47.88 -6.35 28.02
C ARG A 168 -47.25 -6.51 26.65
N PHE A 169 -47.94 -7.02 25.65
CA PHE A 169 -47.45 -7.11 24.29
C PHE A 169 -47.26 -5.74 23.63
N ILE A 170 -48.17 -4.79 23.91
CA ILE A 170 -48.04 -3.40 23.43
C ILE A 170 -46.86 -2.72 24.07
N ASP A 171 -46.62 -2.88 25.38
CA ASP A 171 -45.46 -2.32 26.08
C ASP A 171 -44.17 -2.90 25.53
N ASN A 172 -44.09 -4.20 25.27
CA ASN A 172 -42.93 -4.85 24.61
C ASN A 172 -42.70 -4.31 23.18
N LEU A 173 -43.78 -4.12 22.39
CA LEU A 173 -43.68 -3.53 21.05
C LEU A 173 -43.06 -2.13 21.07
N ALA A 174 -43.52 -1.30 22.04
CA ALA A 174 -42.97 0.05 22.20
C ALA A 174 -41.48 0.05 22.59
N GLU A 175 -41.10 -0.88 23.48
CA GLU A 175 -39.69 -1.04 23.90
C GLU A 175 -38.81 -1.50 22.73
N GLU A 176 -39.24 -2.53 21.97
CA GLU A 176 -38.47 -3.03 20.81
C GLU A 176 -38.40 -1.99 19.68
N ALA A 177 -39.46 -1.20 19.47
CA ALA A 177 -39.45 -0.11 18.51
C ALA A 177 -38.46 1.00 18.90
N LEU A 178 -38.31 1.30 20.20
CA LEU A 178 -37.32 2.24 20.69
C LEU A 178 -35.90 1.70 20.49
N LYS A 179 -35.65 0.42 20.81
CA LYS A 179 -34.35 -0.22 20.55
C LYS A 179 -33.99 -0.18 19.07
N LEU A 180 -34.95 -0.43 18.18
CA LEU A 180 -34.78 -0.36 16.73
C LEU A 180 -34.36 1.06 16.30
N SER A 181 -35.04 2.10 16.84
CA SER A 181 -34.69 3.49 16.51
C SER A 181 -33.29 3.84 16.96
N ASN A 182 -32.91 3.49 18.19
CA ASN A 182 -31.57 3.78 18.71
C ASN A 182 -30.48 3.07 17.88
N THR A 183 -30.69 1.80 17.53
CA THR A 183 -29.73 1.06 16.68
C THR A 183 -29.64 1.67 15.28
N ALA A 184 -30.72 2.18 14.72
CA ALA A 184 -30.72 2.86 13.44
C ALA A 184 -29.98 4.22 13.50
N GLU A 185 -30.13 4.98 14.60
CA GLU A 185 -29.37 6.21 14.87
C GLU A 185 -27.88 5.92 15.02
N ASP A 186 -27.51 4.89 15.79
CA ASP A 186 -26.11 4.46 15.95
C ASP A 186 -25.46 4.10 14.60
N ILE A 187 -26.18 3.43 13.71
CA ILE A 187 -25.70 3.12 12.34
C ILE A 187 -25.58 4.41 11.52
N PHE A 188 -26.56 5.31 11.62
CA PHE A 188 -26.51 6.58 10.90
C PHE A 188 -25.30 7.43 11.34
N ASP A 189 -25.08 7.57 12.66
CA ASP A 189 -23.93 8.27 13.21
C ASP A 189 -22.59 7.62 12.84
N TYR A 190 -22.59 6.31 12.66
CA TYR A 190 -21.43 5.56 12.18
C TYR A 190 -21.05 5.93 10.73
N PHE A 191 -22.04 6.18 9.86
CA PHE A 191 -21.82 6.53 8.45
C PHE A 191 -21.77 8.04 8.17
N GLU A 192 -22.34 8.90 9.02
CA GLU A 192 -22.19 10.35 8.93
C GLU A 192 -21.06 10.81 9.86
N PRO A 193 -19.84 11.00 9.37
CA PRO A 193 -18.79 11.59 10.18
C PRO A 193 -19.14 13.06 10.43
N THR A 194 -19.65 13.36 11.61
CA THR A 194 -19.65 14.73 12.11
C THR A 194 -18.22 15.26 12.05
N SER A 195 -18.01 16.19 11.19
CA SER A 195 -16.91 17.02 10.67
C SER A 195 -15.52 17.02 11.32
N GLU A 196 -15.16 16.14 12.25
CA GLU A 196 -13.81 16.07 12.85
C GLU A 196 -13.27 14.64 13.15
N LYS A 197 -14.04 13.59 12.95
CA LYS A 197 -13.53 12.22 13.07
C LYS A 197 -13.43 11.59 11.69
N GLN A 198 -12.26 11.69 11.10
CA GLN A 198 -11.92 10.93 9.89
C GLN A 198 -12.20 9.44 10.13
N VAL A 199 -13.15 8.89 9.35
CA VAL A 199 -13.57 7.47 9.34
C VAL A 199 -12.39 6.49 9.14
N THR A 200 -11.23 6.98 8.77
CA THR A 200 -10.00 6.19 8.55
C THR A 200 -9.30 5.72 9.83
N ASN A 201 -9.68 6.20 11.03
CA ASN A 201 -8.90 6.00 12.25
C ASN A 201 -9.52 5.06 13.29
N LEU A 202 -10.76 4.59 13.12
CA LEU A 202 -11.47 3.79 14.13
C LEU A 202 -10.86 2.41 14.39
N ASP A 203 -10.02 1.91 13.47
CA ASP A 203 -9.50 0.54 13.52
C ASP A 203 -7.98 0.42 13.65
N LEU A 204 -7.25 1.54 13.68
CA LEU A 204 -5.80 1.51 13.90
C LEU A 204 -5.49 1.58 15.39
N SER A 205 -4.58 0.71 15.83
CA SER A 205 -4.06 0.83 17.19
C SER A 205 -3.39 2.20 17.38
N PRO A 206 -3.35 2.75 18.61
CA PRO A 206 -2.67 4.02 18.86
C PRO A 206 -1.21 4.03 18.39
N PHE A 207 -0.55 2.89 18.42
CA PHE A 207 0.82 2.73 17.90
C PHE A 207 0.86 2.84 16.37
N GLU A 208 -0.08 2.23 15.66
CA GLU A 208 -0.17 2.35 14.18
C GLU A 208 -0.46 3.79 13.76
N LEU A 209 -1.37 4.48 14.47
CA LEU A 209 -1.65 5.90 14.25
C LEU A 209 -0.40 6.78 14.45
N LEU A 210 0.36 6.50 15.51
CA LEU A 210 1.63 7.18 15.77
C LEU A 210 2.63 6.96 14.64
N LEU A 211 2.77 5.72 14.15
CA LEU A 211 3.65 5.38 13.04
C LEU A 211 3.21 6.07 11.75
N GLU A 212 1.93 6.03 11.41
CA GLU A 212 1.38 6.65 10.21
C GLU A 212 1.63 8.15 10.20
N LYS A 213 1.32 8.84 11.31
CA LYS A 213 1.57 10.27 11.50
C LYS A 213 3.05 10.65 11.31
N ASN A 214 3.96 9.76 11.68
CA ASN A 214 5.41 9.94 11.53
C ASN A 214 5.98 9.27 10.26
N SER A 215 5.14 8.95 9.27
CA SER A 215 5.55 8.27 8.03
C SER A 215 6.30 6.96 8.31
N TYR A 216 5.90 6.23 9.34
CA TYR A 216 6.47 4.95 9.80
C TYR A 216 7.94 5.03 10.26
N TYR A 217 8.44 6.22 10.61
CA TYR A 217 9.81 6.42 11.09
C TYR A 217 9.84 7.35 12.30
N LEU A 218 10.07 6.80 13.49
CA LEU A 218 10.08 7.55 14.75
C LEU A 218 11.46 8.18 15.00
N LYS A 219 11.76 9.25 14.25
CA LYS A 219 13.08 9.91 14.25
C LYS A 219 13.54 10.33 15.64
N ASP A 220 12.69 10.98 16.40
CA ASP A 220 13.08 11.55 17.70
C ASP A 220 13.32 10.45 18.74
N LEU A 221 12.63 9.31 18.61
CA LEU A 221 12.88 8.12 19.43
C LEU A 221 14.20 7.43 19.03
N GLU A 222 14.51 7.32 17.72
CA GLU A 222 15.75 6.72 17.23
C GLU A 222 16.99 7.52 17.64
N TYR A 223 16.91 8.84 17.64
CA TYR A 223 18.00 9.72 18.06
C TYR A 223 17.99 10.06 19.56
N LYS A 224 17.16 9.37 20.37
CA LYS A 224 17.03 9.57 21.81
C LYS A 224 16.71 11.01 22.22
N LYS A 225 16.00 11.74 21.38
CA LYS A 225 15.52 13.08 21.66
C LYS A 225 14.21 13.09 22.46
N GLN A 226 13.48 11.99 22.42
CA GLN A 226 12.23 11.79 23.10
C GLN A 226 12.21 10.41 23.75
N THR A 227 11.60 10.28 24.91
CA THR A 227 11.43 9.02 25.64
C THR A 227 10.08 8.37 25.32
N ILE A 228 9.96 7.08 25.60
CA ILE A 228 8.68 6.36 25.45
C ILE A 228 7.60 6.97 26.34
N ASP A 229 7.94 7.33 27.59
CA ASP A 229 6.98 7.86 28.55
C ASP A 229 6.50 9.26 28.13
N GLU A 230 7.35 10.09 27.50
CA GLU A 230 6.94 11.37 26.91
C GLU A 230 5.98 11.18 25.74
N ILE A 231 6.22 10.19 24.88
CA ILE A 231 5.31 9.85 23.77
C ILE A 231 3.96 9.40 24.34
N LEU A 232 3.96 8.46 25.29
CA LEU A 232 2.74 7.93 25.89
C LEU A 232 1.93 9.03 26.60
N SER A 233 2.60 9.96 27.29
CA SER A 233 1.96 11.10 27.95
C SER A 233 1.29 12.07 26.96
N SER A 234 1.79 12.14 25.73
CA SER A 234 1.22 12.97 24.67
C SER A 234 -0.01 12.35 24.00
N LEU A 235 -0.25 11.05 24.23
CA LEU A 235 -1.37 10.29 23.69
C LEU A 235 -2.43 10.11 24.78
N ASN A 236 -3.67 10.44 24.49
CA ASN A 236 -4.78 10.23 25.42
C ASN A 236 -5.30 8.80 25.28
N LEU A 237 -4.69 7.86 26.03
CA LEU A 237 -4.89 6.42 25.86
C LEU A 237 -5.72 5.84 27.03
N SER A 238 -6.52 4.80 26.72
CA SER A 238 -7.07 3.92 27.75
C SER A 238 -5.97 3.16 28.47
N SER A 239 -6.24 2.58 29.65
CA SER A 239 -5.24 1.79 30.38
C SER A 239 -4.76 0.57 29.59
N GLU A 240 -5.63 -0.06 28.82
CA GLU A 240 -5.32 -1.21 27.98
C GLU A 240 -4.45 -0.81 26.79
N ASP A 241 -4.84 0.24 26.07
CA ASP A 241 -4.09 0.77 24.92
C ASP A 241 -2.72 1.29 25.34
N HIS A 242 -2.61 1.88 26.53
CA HIS A 242 -1.34 2.34 27.08
C HIS A 242 -0.34 1.19 27.24
N ALA A 243 -0.76 0.04 27.80
CA ALA A 243 0.10 -1.12 27.96
C ALA A 243 0.51 -1.71 26.59
N LYS A 244 -0.42 -1.86 25.68
CA LYS A 244 -0.17 -2.37 24.30
C LYS A 244 0.79 -1.45 23.54
N THR A 245 0.53 -0.15 23.55
CA THR A 245 1.37 0.85 22.87
C THR A 245 2.79 0.90 23.46
N LYS A 246 2.91 0.81 24.78
CA LYS A 246 4.20 0.78 25.46
C LYS A 246 5.03 -0.45 25.04
N ASN A 247 4.41 -1.62 24.94
CA ASN A 247 5.08 -2.83 24.48
C ASN A 247 5.57 -2.70 23.03
N SER A 248 4.74 -2.15 22.15
CA SER A 248 5.11 -1.92 20.73
C SER A 248 6.24 -0.89 20.58
N LEU A 249 6.23 0.18 21.38
CA LEU A 249 7.33 1.16 21.41
C LEU A 249 8.63 0.56 21.94
N ASN A 250 8.56 -0.29 22.98
CA ASN A 250 9.73 -1.01 23.49
C ASN A 250 10.33 -1.92 22.43
N ALA A 251 9.50 -2.67 21.71
CA ALA A 251 9.94 -3.54 20.59
C ALA A 251 10.60 -2.71 19.48
N TYR A 252 10.02 -1.54 19.14
CA TYR A 252 10.62 -0.61 18.18
C TYR A 252 12.01 -0.11 18.64
N VAL A 253 12.14 0.31 19.88
CA VAL A 253 13.43 0.76 20.45
C VAL A 253 14.48 -0.35 20.46
N GLU A 254 14.10 -1.57 20.81
CA GLU A 254 15.02 -2.71 20.80
C GLU A 254 15.48 -3.06 19.38
N MET A 255 14.58 -3.00 18.40
CA MET A 255 14.93 -3.14 16.98
C MET A 255 15.95 -2.08 16.56
N VAL A 256 15.72 -0.80 16.90
CA VAL A 256 16.61 0.31 16.56
C VAL A 256 17.99 0.17 17.21
N LYS A 257 18.03 -0.30 18.47
CA LYS A 257 19.27 -0.54 19.22
C LYS A 257 20.13 -1.62 18.55
N ASN A 258 19.49 -2.69 18.09
CA ASN A 258 20.15 -3.81 17.42
C ASN A 258 20.53 -3.48 15.96
N LEU A 259 19.75 -2.62 15.30
CA LEU A 259 19.89 -2.25 13.88
C LEU A 259 19.91 -0.72 13.72
N PRO A 260 20.96 -0.02 14.17
CA PRO A 260 21.05 1.44 14.09
C PRO A 260 21.00 1.92 12.65
N ILE A 261 20.27 3.03 12.38
CA ILE A 261 19.92 3.46 11.02
C ILE A 261 21.12 3.67 10.10
N ASN A 262 22.18 4.31 10.57
CA ASN A 262 23.32 4.68 9.72
C ASN A 262 24.08 3.41 9.27
N SER A 263 24.48 2.55 10.20
CA SER A 263 25.16 1.29 9.89
C SER A 263 24.27 0.34 9.10
N PHE A 264 22.96 0.34 9.39
CA PHE A 264 22.00 -0.48 8.67
C PHE A 264 21.88 -0.06 7.21
N LEU A 265 21.72 1.23 6.91
CA LEU A 265 21.59 1.71 5.54
C LEU A 265 22.84 1.46 4.69
N ASP A 266 24.03 1.67 5.24
CA ASP A 266 25.29 1.40 4.53
C ASP A 266 25.41 -0.05 4.09
N VAL A 267 24.97 -0.98 4.93
CA VAL A 267 24.97 -2.42 4.63
C VAL A 267 23.81 -2.78 3.71
N ALA A 268 22.63 -2.19 3.93
CA ALA A 268 21.43 -2.47 3.13
C ALA A 268 21.64 -2.14 1.65
N VAL A 269 22.28 -1.01 1.35
CA VAL A 269 22.65 -0.64 -0.03
C VAL A 269 23.61 -1.67 -0.65
N LYS A 270 24.63 -2.11 0.10
CA LYS A 270 25.61 -3.12 -0.37
C LYS A 270 24.96 -4.47 -0.70
N HIS A 271 23.95 -4.86 0.08
CA HIS A 271 23.20 -6.10 -0.08
C HIS A 271 21.91 -5.93 -0.89
N SER A 272 21.73 -4.78 -1.60
CA SER A 272 20.53 -4.50 -2.40
C SER A 272 19.23 -4.70 -1.63
N TYR A 273 19.24 -4.36 -0.33
CA TYR A 273 18.10 -4.48 0.60
C TYR A 273 17.54 -5.91 0.74
N ASP A 274 18.36 -6.94 0.44
CA ASP A 274 17.94 -8.33 0.57
C ASP A 274 17.86 -8.77 2.03
N ALA A 275 16.65 -9.05 2.51
CA ALA A 275 16.40 -9.34 3.93
C ALA A 275 17.17 -10.56 4.44
N ILE A 276 17.38 -11.61 3.63
CA ILE A 276 18.12 -12.81 4.06
C ILE A 276 19.62 -12.49 4.20
N SER A 277 20.20 -11.76 3.27
CA SER A 277 21.60 -11.35 3.31
C SER A 277 21.87 -10.40 4.49
N LEU A 278 20.91 -9.49 4.76
CA LEU A 278 20.98 -8.58 5.90
C LEU A 278 20.88 -9.33 7.24
N ALA A 279 19.96 -10.29 7.34
CA ALA A 279 19.84 -11.13 8.56
C ALA A 279 21.14 -11.87 8.87
N LYS A 280 21.79 -12.43 7.85
CA LYS A 280 23.11 -13.07 8.00
C LYS A 280 24.19 -12.08 8.42
N HIS A 281 24.22 -10.88 7.81
CA HIS A 281 25.25 -9.88 8.11
C HIS A 281 25.15 -9.35 9.54
N PHE A 282 23.94 -9.04 9.99
CA PHE A 282 23.69 -8.52 11.34
C PHE A 282 23.54 -9.60 12.40
N ASN A 283 23.63 -10.87 12.02
CA ASN A 283 23.43 -12.03 12.90
C ASN A 283 22.11 -11.93 13.70
N THR A 284 21.02 -11.60 12.99
CA THR A 284 19.68 -11.44 13.55
C THR A 284 18.66 -12.21 12.73
N ASP A 285 17.44 -12.31 13.22
CA ASP A 285 16.34 -12.97 12.53
C ASP A 285 15.80 -12.14 11.35
N ILE A 286 15.16 -12.83 10.40
CA ILE A 286 14.57 -12.22 9.20
C ILE A 286 13.43 -11.28 9.55
N LEU A 287 12.67 -11.56 10.61
CA LEU A 287 11.55 -10.77 11.06
C LEU A 287 12.00 -9.36 11.45
N SER A 288 13.04 -9.27 12.31
CA SER A 288 13.66 -8.00 12.72
C SER A 288 14.12 -7.17 11.52
N ILE A 289 14.71 -7.82 10.51
CA ILE A 289 15.10 -7.14 9.26
C ILE A 289 13.90 -6.67 8.47
N CYS A 290 12.86 -7.47 8.34
CA CYS A 290 11.63 -7.06 7.62
C CYS A 290 10.99 -5.84 8.28
N PHE A 291 10.87 -5.83 9.60
CA PHE A 291 10.38 -4.67 10.33
C PHE A 291 11.32 -3.47 10.18
N ARG A 292 12.64 -3.66 10.27
CA ARG A 292 13.59 -2.56 10.08
C ARG A 292 13.49 -1.93 8.69
N LEU A 293 13.40 -2.74 7.64
CA LEU A 293 13.21 -2.27 6.25
C LEU A 293 11.88 -1.53 6.08
N ALA A 294 10.81 -2.01 6.72
CA ALA A 294 9.53 -1.34 6.67
C ALA A 294 9.54 0.03 7.38
N HIS A 295 10.42 0.23 8.36
CA HIS A 295 10.52 1.46 9.16
C HIS A 295 11.71 2.35 8.78
N LEU A 296 12.16 2.32 7.52
CA LEU A 296 13.19 3.22 7.02
C LEU A 296 12.65 4.65 6.79
N PRO A 297 13.50 5.68 6.94
CA PRO A 297 13.11 7.05 6.67
C PRO A 297 12.70 7.25 5.20
N LYS A 298 11.69 8.09 4.99
CA LYS A 298 11.18 8.41 3.65
C LYS A 298 12.15 9.33 2.93
N ARG A 299 13.02 8.77 2.09
CA ARG A 299 14.00 9.47 1.25
C ARG A 299 13.92 8.95 -0.17
N SER A 300 14.29 9.77 -1.15
CA SER A 300 14.24 9.41 -2.58
C SER A 300 15.24 8.32 -3.00
N ASP A 301 16.33 8.20 -2.25
CA ASP A 301 17.43 7.23 -2.45
C ASP A 301 17.19 5.89 -1.74
N ILE A 302 16.12 5.77 -0.94
CA ILE A 302 15.76 4.56 -0.20
C ILE A 302 14.52 3.93 -0.84
N PRO A 303 14.53 2.61 -1.15
CA PRO A 303 13.35 1.91 -1.62
C PRO A 303 12.20 1.99 -0.61
N LYS A 304 10.98 2.05 -1.13
CA LYS A 304 9.77 2.02 -0.29
C LYS A 304 9.41 0.57 0.00
N PHE A 305 9.21 0.26 1.27
CA PHE A 305 8.77 -1.05 1.72
C PHE A 305 7.39 -0.97 2.35
N GLY A 306 6.53 -1.91 1.96
CA GLY A 306 5.32 -2.23 2.68
C GLY A 306 5.50 -3.55 3.44
N ILE A 307 4.67 -3.78 4.44
CA ILE A 307 4.68 -5.00 5.25
C ILE A 307 3.25 -5.35 5.67
N ILE A 308 2.96 -6.63 5.72
CA ILE A 308 1.76 -7.19 6.34
C ILE A 308 2.18 -8.30 7.30
N GLN A 309 1.54 -8.34 8.47
CA GLN A 309 1.64 -9.41 9.45
C GLN A 309 0.25 -9.97 9.69
N CYS A 310 0.13 -11.28 9.70
CA CYS A 310 -1.12 -11.97 10.00
C CYS A 310 -0.88 -13.16 10.92
N ASP A 311 -1.93 -13.58 11.62
CA ASP A 311 -1.95 -14.83 12.37
C ASP A 311 -2.29 -16.04 11.49
N ALA A 312 -2.37 -17.23 12.09
CA ALA A 312 -2.70 -18.46 11.41
C ALA A 312 -4.14 -18.52 10.86
N SER A 313 -5.05 -17.65 11.33
CA SER A 313 -6.39 -17.50 10.78
C SER A 313 -6.43 -16.63 9.52
N GLY A 314 -5.33 -15.92 9.23
CA GLY A 314 -5.23 -14.92 8.17
C GLY A 314 -5.70 -13.54 8.60
N SER A 315 -6.02 -13.32 9.88
CA SER A 315 -6.35 -12.01 10.42
C SER A 315 -5.13 -11.09 10.42
N VAL A 316 -5.31 -9.87 9.94
CA VAL A 316 -4.22 -8.90 9.84
C VAL A 316 -3.96 -8.27 11.20
N LEU A 317 -2.75 -8.50 11.73
CA LEU A 317 -2.29 -7.97 13.01
C LEU A 317 -1.58 -6.62 12.87
N TYR A 318 -0.82 -6.44 11.78
CA TYR A 318 -0.10 -5.21 11.48
C TYR A 318 0.03 -5.02 9.97
N ARG A 319 -0.05 -3.77 9.53
CA ARG A 319 0.13 -3.44 8.11
C ARG A 319 0.78 -2.07 7.91
N LYS A 320 1.64 -2.00 6.92
CA LYS A 320 2.07 -0.76 6.27
C LYS A 320 1.90 -0.93 4.77
N GLN A 321 0.94 -0.24 4.21
CA GLN A 321 0.63 -0.32 2.79
C GLN A 321 1.49 0.64 1.95
N LEU A 322 1.52 0.38 0.63
CA LEU A 322 2.07 1.28 -0.37
C LEU A 322 0.95 1.73 -1.29
N ASN A 323 1.06 2.91 -1.88
CA ASN A 323 0.03 3.50 -2.75
C ASN A 323 -0.41 2.60 -3.92
N SER A 324 0.44 1.67 -4.35
CA SER A 324 0.16 0.72 -5.44
C SER A 324 -0.14 -0.70 -4.94
N PHE A 325 -0.19 -0.93 -3.63
CA PHE A 325 -0.50 -2.21 -3.01
C PHE A 325 -1.30 -1.99 -1.73
N SER A 326 -2.60 -1.85 -1.91
CA SER A 326 -3.56 -1.71 -0.82
C SER A 326 -3.76 -3.06 -0.12
N LEU A 327 -3.77 -3.04 1.19
CA LEU A 327 -3.92 -4.24 2.01
C LEU A 327 -5.30 -4.24 2.67
N PRO A 328 -6.17 -5.23 2.40
CA PRO A 328 -7.44 -5.35 3.10
C PRO A 328 -7.17 -5.57 4.60
N ARG A 329 -7.96 -4.95 5.45
CA ARG A 329 -7.91 -5.19 6.90
C ARG A 329 -8.96 -6.22 7.30
N TYR A 330 -10.13 -6.10 6.72
CA TYR A 330 -11.26 -7.00 6.92
C TYR A 330 -11.49 -7.77 5.63
N GLY A 331 -11.91 -9.01 5.76
CA GLY A 331 -12.20 -9.84 4.60
C GLY A 331 -11.00 -10.56 3.98
N GLY A 332 -11.28 -11.36 2.99
CA GLY A 332 -10.29 -12.26 2.40
C GLY A 332 -9.37 -11.54 1.41
N ALA A 333 -8.15 -11.31 1.76
CA ALA A 333 -7.10 -10.99 0.79
C ALA A 333 -6.94 -12.11 -0.25
N CYS A 334 -6.18 -11.87 -1.29
CA CYS A 334 -5.92 -12.88 -2.31
C CYS A 334 -5.25 -14.12 -1.69
N PRO A 335 -5.87 -15.32 -1.78
CA PRO A 335 -5.34 -16.53 -1.16
C PRO A 335 -4.00 -17.00 -1.74
N LEU A 336 -3.58 -16.42 -2.87
CA LEU A 336 -2.31 -16.73 -3.53
C LEU A 336 -1.13 -15.91 -2.98
N TRP A 337 -1.36 -15.01 -2.01
CA TRP A 337 -0.26 -14.26 -1.42
C TRP A 337 0.72 -15.18 -0.68
N PRO A 338 2.03 -14.96 -0.85
CA PRO A 338 3.07 -15.76 -0.20
C PRO A 338 2.98 -15.82 1.32
N VAL A 339 2.41 -14.80 1.96
CA VAL A 339 2.22 -14.77 3.42
C VAL A 339 1.39 -15.96 3.91
N TYR A 340 0.30 -16.30 3.20
CA TYR A 340 -0.54 -17.44 3.59
C TYR A 340 0.15 -18.78 3.31
N ARG A 341 0.96 -18.84 2.26
CA ARG A 341 1.75 -20.03 1.97
C ARG A 341 2.83 -20.25 3.02
N SER A 342 3.43 -19.19 3.56
CA SER A 342 4.46 -19.30 4.58
C SER A 342 3.94 -19.92 5.90
N LEU A 343 2.65 -19.75 6.22
CA LEU A 343 2.01 -20.40 7.37
C LEU A 343 2.07 -21.93 7.32
N SER A 344 2.05 -22.50 6.11
CA SER A 344 2.19 -23.96 5.93
C SER A 344 3.66 -24.46 5.98
N GLN A 345 4.62 -23.54 5.96
CA GLN A 345 6.06 -23.83 6.00
C GLN A 345 6.78 -22.88 6.98
N PRO A 346 6.45 -22.92 8.26
CA PRO A 346 7.10 -22.06 9.24
C PRO A 346 8.62 -22.17 9.21
N MET A 347 9.30 -21.08 9.55
CA MET A 347 10.76 -20.94 9.56
C MET A 347 11.44 -21.04 8.18
N GLN A 348 10.69 -21.14 7.08
CA GLN A 348 11.23 -21.15 5.72
C GLN A 348 10.87 -19.86 4.99
N PRO A 349 11.84 -19.00 4.66
CA PRO A 349 11.58 -17.80 3.89
C PRO A 349 11.15 -18.13 2.46
N ILE A 350 10.05 -17.51 2.00
CA ILE A 350 9.52 -17.65 0.64
C ILE A 350 9.75 -16.32 -0.09
N ARG A 351 10.51 -16.38 -1.20
CA ARG A 351 10.62 -15.25 -2.13
C ARG A 351 9.66 -15.44 -3.29
N ALA A 352 9.00 -14.36 -3.69
CA ALA A 352 8.18 -14.35 -4.89
C ALA A 352 8.15 -12.95 -5.53
N MET A 353 7.91 -12.93 -6.83
CA MET A 353 7.52 -11.73 -7.56
C MET A 353 6.00 -11.77 -7.73
N LEU A 354 5.29 -10.79 -7.19
CA LEU A 354 3.86 -10.64 -7.40
C LEU A 354 3.63 -9.85 -8.69
N ASP A 355 2.78 -10.39 -9.55
CA ASP A 355 2.32 -9.73 -10.76
C ASP A 355 0.85 -9.35 -10.56
N MET A 356 0.59 -8.05 -10.38
CA MET A 356 -0.73 -7.53 -10.08
C MET A 356 -1.57 -7.40 -11.36
N PRO A 357 -2.91 -7.42 -11.27
CA PRO A 357 -3.78 -7.32 -12.44
C PRO A 357 -3.57 -6.04 -13.27
N MET A 358 -3.12 -4.97 -12.62
CA MET A 358 -2.86 -3.68 -13.25
C MET A 358 -1.44 -3.52 -13.80
N GLY A 359 -0.63 -4.61 -13.74
CA GLY A 359 0.73 -4.63 -14.28
C GLY A 359 1.82 -4.16 -13.32
N ASP A 360 1.46 -3.74 -12.12
CA ASP A 360 2.44 -3.48 -11.07
C ASP A 360 3.07 -4.79 -10.62
N ARG A 361 4.36 -4.73 -10.30
CA ARG A 361 5.13 -5.87 -9.81
C ARG A 361 5.78 -5.54 -8.49
N PHE A 362 5.80 -6.55 -7.60
CA PHE A 362 6.39 -6.41 -6.28
C PHE A 362 7.30 -7.59 -5.98
N HIS A 363 8.53 -7.30 -5.56
CA HIS A 363 9.36 -8.28 -4.88
C HIS A 363 8.85 -8.51 -3.49
N THR A 364 8.72 -9.76 -3.10
CA THR A 364 8.28 -10.11 -1.76
C THR A 364 9.20 -11.12 -1.10
N ILE A 365 9.27 -11.02 0.21
CA ILE A 365 9.76 -12.07 1.08
C ILE A 365 8.73 -12.32 2.17
N SER A 366 8.34 -13.58 2.35
CA SER A 366 7.38 -14.00 3.38
C SER A 366 8.04 -14.99 4.31
N PHE A 367 7.68 -14.91 5.58
CA PHE A 367 8.27 -15.74 6.63
C PHE A 367 7.24 -15.95 7.74
N ALA A 368 7.00 -17.20 8.10
CA ALA A 368 6.16 -17.54 9.25
C ALA A 368 7.03 -18.06 10.42
N TYR A 369 6.62 -17.73 11.62
CA TYR A 369 7.34 -18.02 12.85
C TYR A 369 6.37 -18.32 14.00
N PRO A 370 6.76 -19.19 14.95
CA PRO A 370 5.99 -19.35 16.17
C PRO A 370 6.19 -18.14 17.08
N THR A 371 5.12 -17.62 17.67
CA THR A 371 5.17 -16.49 18.61
C THR A 371 5.56 -16.93 20.02
N GLU A 372 5.29 -18.19 20.35
CA GLU A 372 5.62 -18.80 21.63
C GLU A 372 6.28 -20.14 21.41
N ALA A 373 7.09 -20.55 22.39
CA ALA A 373 7.68 -21.87 22.38
C ALA A 373 6.59 -22.95 22.49
N ALA A 374 6.68 -23.98 21.65
CA ALA A 374 5.74 -25.09 21.68
C ALA A 374 5.76 -25.77 23.05
N GLN A 375 4.59 -25.94 23.65
CA GLN A 375 4.39 -26.68 24.89
C GLN A 375 3.68 -28.00 24.62
N ILE A 376 3.99 -29.03 25.40
CA ILE A 376 3.34 -30.34 25.24
C ILE A 376 1.83 -30.19 25.46
N GLY A 377 1.05 -30.58 24.44
CA GLY A 377 -0.42 -30.49 24.46
C GLY A 377 -1.01 -29.14 24.06
N MET A 378 -0.20 -28.11 23.75
CA MET A 378 -0.63 -26.81 23.27
C MET A 378 0.00 -26.55 21.90
N PRO A 379 -0.80 -26.28 20.86
CA PRO A 379 -0.26 -25.89 19.56
C PRO A 379 0.45 -24.52 19.69
N ALA A 380 1.61 -24.37 19.05
CA ALA A 380 2.27 -23.09 18.96
C ALA A 380 1.43 -22.12 18.11
N LEU A 381 1.21 -20.91 18.62
CA LEU A 381 0.65 -19.83 17.81
C LEU A 381 1.67 -19.44 16.75
N THR A 382 1.21 -19.33 15.51
CA THR A 382 2.06 -19.01 14.36
C THR A 382 1.58 -17.72 13.72
N GLU A 383 2.51 -16.84 13.47
CA GLU A 383 2.30 -15.62 12.70
C GLU A 383 3.14 -15.63 11.43
N ALA A 384 2.73 -14.88 10.45
CA ALA A 384 3.44 -14.72 9.19
C ALA A 384 3.58 -13.26 8.82
N VAL A 385 4.72 -12.93 8.22
CA VAL A 385 5.04 -11.60 7.70
C VAL A 385 5.32 -11.69 6.21
N MET A 386 4.86 -10.70 5.45
CA MET A 386 5.27 -10.47 4.08
C MET A 386 5.76 -9.03 3.93
N LEU A 387 7.05 -8.87 3.68
CA LEU A 387 7.65 -7.60 3.24
C LEU A 387 7.55 -7.52 1.73
N PHE A 388 7.20 -6.35 1.19
CA PHE A 388 7.08 -6.14 -0.25
C PHE A 388 7.61 -4.77 -0.67
N THR A 389 8.16 -4.71 -1.89
CA THR A 389 8.69 -3.48 -2.50
C THR A 389 8.43 -3.49 -4.00
N PRO A 390 8.11 -2.34 -4.62
CA PRO A 390 7.91 -2.27 -6.06
C PRO A 390 9.15 -2.68 -6.86
N ASP A 391 8.97 -3.43 -7.94
CA ASP A 391 10.05 -3.96 -8.80
C ASP A 391 10.96 -2.86 -9.35
N TYR A 392 10.42 -1.71 -9.72
CA TYR A 392 11.19 -0.60 -10.29
C TYR A 392 12.15 0.09 -9.30
N LEU A 393 12.05 -0.22 -8.00
CA LEU A 393 12.90 0.34 -6.93
C LEU A 393 14.07 -0.60 -6.57
N MET A 394 14.09 -1.82 -7.09
CA MET A 394 15.16 -2.77 -6.78
C MET A 394 16.35 -2.56 -7.72
N LEU A 395 17.53 -2.46 -7.13
CA LEU A 395 18.79 -2.42 -7.88
C LEU A 395 18.97 -3.75 -8.64
N PRO A 396 19.56 -3.74 -9.86
CA PRO A 396 19.55 -4.87 -10.80
C PRO A 396 20.37 -6.11 -10.37
N LYS A 397 20.78 -6.22 -9.11
CA LYS A 397 21.65 -7.29 -8.60
C LYS A 397 20.93 -8.51 -8.04
N ILE A 398 19.60 -8.46 -7.85
CA ILE A 398 18.86 -9.67 -7.49
C ILE A 398 18.61 -10.44 -8.76
N SER A 399 19.28 -11.60 -8.89
CA SER A 399 19.14 -12.49 -10.04
C SER A 399 17.66 -12.87 -10.22
N HIS A 400 17.02 -12.29 -11.23
CA HIS A 400 15.62 -12.55 -11.59
C HIS A 400 15.35 -13.98 -12.04
N THR A 401 16.40 -14.79 -12.27
CA THR A 401 16.32 -16.08 -12.95
C THR A 401 15.75 -17.22 -12.10
N GLN A 402 15.50 -17.00 -10.80
CA GLN A 402 14.99 -18.06 -9.89
C GLN A 402 13.84 -17.64 -8.97
N THR A 403 13.33 -16.40 -9.06
CA THR A 403 12.22 -15.97 -8.22
C THR A 403 10.89 -16.34 -8.87
N PRO A 404 10.04 -17.19 -8.23
CA PRO A 404 8.74 -17.55 -8.77
C PRO A 404 7.88 -16.30 -9.01
N GLN A 405 7.26 -16.20 -10.19
CA GLN A 405 6.29 -15.16 -10.49
C GLN A 405 4.89 -15.68 -10.15
N LEU A 406 4.16 -14.92 -9.38
CA LEU A 406 2.81 -15.26 -8.94
C LEU A 406 1.82 -14.20 -9.44
N ALA A 407 0.88 -14.64 -10.28
CA ALA A 407 -0.22 -13.79 -10.72
C ALA A 407 -1.25 -13.70 -9.60
N VAL A 408 -1.29 -12.56 -8.91
CA VAL A 408 -2.14 -12.34 -7.73
C VAL A 408 -3.04 -11.12 -7.90
N GLY A 409 -4.04 -10.96 -7.04
CA GLY A 409 -4.85 -9.75 -6.88
C GLY A 409 -4.74 -9.18 -5.48
N LEU A 410 -5.53 -8.16 -5.16
CA LEU A 410 -5.71 -7.68 -3.79
C LEU A 410 -6.74 -8.57 -3.08
N GLN A 411 -7.94 -8.63 -3.61
CA GLN A 411 -9.04 -9.53 -3.20
C GLN A 411 -9.88 -9.92 -4.40
N CYS A 412 -10.64 -11.02 -4.31
CA CYS A 412 -11.36 -11.59 -5.45
C CYS A 412 -12.43 -10.64 -6.02
N THR A 413 -13.08 -9.84 -5.18
CA THR A 413 -14.18 -8.95 -5.57
C THR A 413 -13.78 -7.80 -6.48
N VAL A 414 -12.52 -7.36 -6.40
CA VAL A 414 -11.96 -6.26 -7.22
C VAL A 414 -10.87 -6.75 -8.20
N CYS A 415 -10.63 -8.05 -8.28
CA CYS A 415 -9.62 -8.62 -9.15
C CYS A 415 -10.18 -8.94 -10.54
N SER A 416 -9.62 -8.32 -11.57
CA SER A 416 -10.02 -8.52 -12.97
C SER A 416 -9.58 -9.86 -13.60
N ARG A 417 -8.85 -10.72 -12.86
CA ARG A 417 -8.44 -12.06 -13.33
C ARG A 417 -9.60 -13.05 -13.18
N LEU A 418 -10.54 -13.06 -14.11
CA LEU A 418 -11.74 -13.91 -14.04
C LEU A 418 -11.44 -15.41 -14.00
N GLU A 419 -10.47 -15.87 -14.79
CA GLU A 419 -10.03 -17.27 -14.88
C GLU A 419 -8.99 -17.64 -13.80
N CYS A 420 -9.25 -17.28 -12.54
CA CYS A 420 -8.33 -17.60 -11.45
C CYS A 420 -8.81 -18.88 -10.72
N PRO A 421 -7.99 -19.94 -10.61
CA PRO A 421 -8.38 -21.18 -9.93
C PRO A 421 -8.62 -21.00 -8.43
N ALA A 422 -8.07 -19.94 -7.84
CA ALA A 422 -8.23 -19.61 -6.44
C ALA A 422 -9.35 -18.57 -6.18
N ARG A 423 -10.16 -18.23 -7.17
CA ARG A 423 -11.25 -17.25 -7.02
C ARG A 423 -12.30 -17.76 -6.05
N ARG A 424 -12.66 -16.91 -5.08
CA ARG A 424 -13.65 -17.23 -4.03
C ARG A 424 -14.89 -16.33 -4.08
N ALA A 425 -14.84 -15.24 -4.83
CA ALA A 425 -15.95 -14.29 -4.94
C ALA A 425 -16.07 -13.74 -6.38
N PRO A 426 -17.29 -13.39 -6.83
CA PRO A 426 -17.50 -12.77 -8.14
C PRO A 426 -16.80 -11.41 -8.22
N TYR A 427 -16.47 -10.99 -9.44
CA TYR A 427 -15.94 -9.67 -9.72
C TYR A 427 -17.07 -8.63 -9.69
N LEU A 428 -16.97 -7.60 -8.85
CA LEU A 428 -18.04 -6.63 -8.63
C LEU A 428 -18.13 -5.54 -9.71
N LEU A 429 -17.02 -5.29 -10.40
CA LEU A 429 -16.93 -4.24 -11.43
C LEU A 429 -17.21 -4.77 -12.84
N GLU A 430 -17.70 -6.01 -12.97
CA GLU A 430 -18.15 -6.53 -14.24
C GLU A 430 -19.44 -5.80 -14.61
N SER A 431 -19.35 -4.84 -15.55
CA SER A 431 -20.52 -4.20 -16.13
C SER A 431 -21.37 -5.28 -16.83
N LYS A 432 -22.60 -5.48 -16.35
CA LYS A 432 -23.61 -6.29 -17.01
C LYS A 432 -23.89 -5.77 -18.41
#